data_649c76df709a64e68c71ab9060be4c10
#
_entry.id   649c76df709a64e68c71ab9060be4c10
#
_cell.length_a   1.000
_cell.length_b   1.000
_cell.length_c   1.000
_cell.angle_alpha   90.00
_cell.angle_beta   90.00
_cell.angle_gamma   90.00
#
_symmetry.space_group_name_H-M   'P 1'
#
loop_
_entity.id
_entity.type
_entity.pdbx_description
1 polymer ?
#
loop_
_entity_poly.entity_id
_entity_poly.type
_entity_poly.pdbx_seq_one_letter_code
_entity_poly.pdbx_strand_id
1 'polypeptide(L)'
;MRGPAPTPSAGEFARIVTHDDFDGVVSAALCSLANRIDDFRFSGPVAILDPGLEVGADTIVCDLPHHPAAGLWFDHHIGNLEDYRLKGGDPEAVRDTFGEEKSCARVIYRYYLERGVAFPEFMGTTVEEADTVDSFDYEDLEDWQRETPGKL
;
A
#
# COMPACT_ATOMS: atom_id res chain seq x y z
N MET A 1 -21.89 18.51 10.02
CA MET A 1 -21.39 17.85 8.81
C MET A 1 -19.91 18.15 8.65
N ARG A 2 -19.07 17.17 8.80
CA ARG A 2 -17.64 17.35 8.53
C ARG A 2 -17.42 17.28 7.02
N GLY A 3 -16.79 18.29 6.44
CA GLY A 3 -16.32 18.23 5.06
C GLY A 3 -15.29 17.11 4.89
N PRO A 4 -14.94 16.72 3.64
CA PRO A 4 -13.89 15.75 3.40
C PRO A 4 -12.62 16.22 4.12
N ALA A 5 -11.94 15.27 4.80
CA ALA A 5 -10.65 15.58 5.39
C ALA A 5 -9.72 16.14 4.30
N PRO A 6 -8.94 17.18 4.58
CA PRO A 6 -8.00 17.70 3.58
C PRO A 6 -7.06 16.58 3.16
N THR A 7 -6.80 16.47 1.85
CA THR A 7 -5.80 15.56 1.33
C THR A 7 -4.45 15.93 1.94
N PRO A 8 -3.76 15.01 2.65
CA PRO A 8 -2.47 15.33 3.22
C PRO A 8 -1.49 15.78 2.13
N SER A 9 -0.78 16.86 2.38
CA SER A 9 0.25 17.36 1.47
C SER A 9 1.54 16.57 1.63
N ALA A 10 2.40 16.60 0.59
CA ALA A 10 3.74 16.02 0.66
C ALA A 10 4.49 16.56 1.89
N GLY A 11 5.03 15.67 2.73
CA GLY A 11 5.73 16.05 3.96
C GLY A 11 4.92 15.92 5.25
N GLU A 12 3.62 15.61 5.18
CA GLU A 12 2.79 15.37 6.37
C GLU A 12 2.98 13.99 6.99
N PHE A 13 3.52 13.05 6.24
CA PHE A 13 3.80 11.69 6.70
C PHE A 13 5.28 11.52 6.99
N ALA A 14 5.60 10.85 8.08
CA ALA A 14 6.96 10.63 8.55
C ALA A 14 7.39 9.16 8.52
N ARG A 15 6.43 8.24 8.44
CA ARG A 15 6.70 6.80 8.56
C ARG A 15 5.80 5.99 7.64
N ILE A 16 6.35 4.87 7.14
CA ILE A 16 5.64 3.87 6.39
C ILE A 16 5.69 2.55 7.15
N VAL A 17 4.53 1.94 7.38
CA VAL A 17 4.40 0.56 7.86
C VAL A 17 3.83 -0.27 6.73
N THR A 18 4.50 -1.34 6.34
CA THR A 18 4.14 -2.15 5.19
C THR A 18 4.35 -3.64 5.43
N HIS A 19 3.71 -4.46 4.60
CA HIS A 19 3.91 -5.91 4.62
C HIS A 19 5.31 -6.28 4.12
N ASP A 20 5.85 -7.38 4.62
CA ASP A 20 7.23 -7.83 4.36
C ASP A 20 7.36 -8.74 3.12
N ASP A 21 6.44 -8.66 2.18
CA ASP A 21 6.52 -9.32 0.88
C ASP A 21 6.91 -8.33 -0.23
N PHE A 22 7.03 -8.82 -1.47
CA PHE A 22 7.44 -7.98 -2.59
C PHE A 22 6.44 -6.85 -2.85
N ASP A 23 5.14 -7.12 -2.81
CA ASP A 23 4.11 -6.09 -2.95
C ASP A 23 4.25 -5.01 -1.87
N GLY A 24 4.45 -5.42 -0.63
CA GLY A 24 4.68 -4.49 0.48
C GLY A 24 5.92 -3.61 0.29
N VAL A 25 7.01 -4.18 -0.20
CA VAL A 25 8.26 -3.43 -0.47
C VAL A 25 8.06 -2.42 -1.59
N VAL A 26 7.45 -2.81 -2.70
CA VAL A 26 7.15 -1.89 -3.82
C VAL A 26 6.18 -0.79 -3.38
N SER A 27 5.17 -1.15 -2.60
CA SER A 27 4.21 -0.20 -2.01
C SER A 27 4.93 0.86 -1.18
N ALA A 28 5.83 0.44 -0.29
CA ALA A 28 6.63 1.36 0.53
C ALA A 28 7.53 2.24 -0.33
N ALA A 29 8.17 1.69 -1.36
CA ALA A 29 9.01 2.46 -2.26
C ALA A 29 8.24 3.58 -2.97
N LEU A 30 7.04 3.30 -3.45
CA LEU A 30 6.16 4.30 -4.07
C LEU A 30 5.79 5.42 -3.09
N CYS A 31 5.37 5.05 -1.88
CA CYS A 31 5.04 6.03 -0.85
C CYS A 31 6.25 6.87 -0.42
N SER A 32 7.41 6.23 -0.32
CA SER A 32 8.69 6.90 0.00
C SER A 32 9.03 7.95 -1.04
N LEU A 33 8.99 7.59 -2.32
CA LEU A 33 9.30 8.51 -3.41
C LEU A 33 8.30 9.67 -3.48
N ALA A 34 7.01 9.39 -3.27
CA ALA A 34 5.97 10.40 -3.36
C ALA A 34 6.01 11.40 -2.18
N ASN A 35 6.43 10.98 -1.01
CA ASN A 35 6.35 11.76 0.23
C ASN A 35 7.70 12.08 0.86
N ARG A 36 8.80 11.60 0.28
CA ARG A 36 10.18 11.77 0.81
C ARG A 36 10.32 11.21 2.23
N ILE A 37 9.85 9.97 2.43
CA ILE A 37 9.93 9.26 3.70
C ILE A 37 11.03 8.21 3.61
N ASP A 38 11.87 8.13 4.65
CA ASP A 38 12.95 7.15 4.77
C ASP A 38 12.82 6.27 6.03
N ASP A 39 11.76 6.42 6.80
CA ASP A 39 11.46 5.59 7.97
C ASP A 39 10.46 4.49 7.61
N PHE A 40 10.95 3.26 7.54
CA PHE A 40 10.18 2.09 7.16
C PHE A 40 10.09 1.10 8.32
N ARG A 41 8.90 0.54 8.53
CA ARG A 41 8.66 -0.56 9.45
C ARG A 41 7.94 -1.66 8.70
N PHE A 42 8.42 -2.89 8.83
CA PHE A 42 7.75 -4.08 8.25
C PHE A 42 6.89 -4.76 9.31
N SER A 43 5.75 -5.25 8.90
CA SER A 43 4.79 -5.91 9.79
C SER A 43 4.02 -6.99 9.04
N GLY A 44 3.18 -7.72 9.75
CA GLY A 44 2.28 -8.71 9.19
C GLY A 44 0.82 -8.44 9.55
N PRO A 45 -0.12 -9.21 8.97
CA PRO A 45 -1.56 -8.97 9.18
C PRO A 45 -2.02 -9.04 10.64
N VAL A 46 -1.34 -9.81 11.46
CA VAL A 46 -1.65 -9.91 12.91
C VAL A 46 -0.83 -8.89 13.70
N ALA A 47 0.46 -8.77 13.39
CA ALA A 47 1.38 -7.91 14.13
C ALA A 47 1.11 -6.41 13.96
N ILE A 48 0.34 -6.01 12.94
CA ILE A 48 -0.01 -4.59 12.72
C ILE A 48 -0.72 -3.96 13.95
N LEU A 49 -1.41 -4.76 14.73
CA LEU A 49 -2.11 -4.29 15.93
C LEU A 49 -1.29 -4.44 17.21
N ASP A 50 -0.04 -4.88 17.12
CA ASP A 50 0.85 -4.98 18.27
C ASP A 50 1.09 -3.59 18.89
N PRO A 51 0.87 -3.40 20.21
CA PRO A 51 1.09 -2.11 20.87
C PRO A 51 2.53 -1.61 20.80
N GLY A 52 3.49 -2.52 20.57
CA GLY A 52 4.91 -2.15 20.40
C GLY A 52 5.23 -1.51 19.05
N LEU A 53 4.32 -1.59 18.07
CA LEU A 53 4.47 -0.97 16.77
C LEU A 53 3.90 0.46 16.81
N GLU A 54 4.73 1.44 16.53
CA GLU A 54 4.28 2.84 16.47
C GLU A 54 3.53 3.13 15.19
N VAL A 55 2.22 3.40 15.31
CA VAL A 55 1.36 3.87 14.22
C VAL A 55 0.63 5.11 14.70
N GLY A 56 0.69 6.17 13.93
CA GLY A 56 0.04 7.45 14.27
C GLY A 56 -0.46 8.18 13.03
N ALA A 57 -0.93 9.39 13.23
CA ALA A 57 -1.47 10.24 12.16
C ALA A 57 -0.45 10.57 11.06
N ASP A 58 0.84 10.45 11.36
CA ASP A 58 1.96 10.64 10.42
C ASP A 58 2.41 9.35 9.74
N THR A 59 1.69 8.24 9.92
CA THR A 59 2.03 6.93 9.40
C THR A 59 1.15 6.55 8.21
N ILE A 60 1.80 6.10 7.13
CA ILE A 60 1.14 5.44 6.00
C ILE A 60 1.22 3.93 6.23
N VAL A 61 0.07 3.24 6.20
CA VAL A 61 0.00 1.77 6.29
C VAL A 61 -0.32 1.23 4.90
N CYS A 62 0.49 0.28 4.44
CA CYS A 62 0.39 -0.32 3.11
C CYS A 62 0.29 -1.83 3.18
N ASP A 63 -0.62 -2.41 2.38
CA ASP A 63 -0.70 -3.85 2.14
C ASP A 63 -0.92 -4.67 3.42
N LEU A 64 -1.62 -4.10 4.37
CA LEU A 64 -1.93 -4.64 5.69
C LEU A 64 -3.37 -4.30 6.06
N PRO A 65 -3.97 -4.99 7.05
CA PRO A 65 -5.26 -4.57 7.60
C PRO A 65 -5.24 -3.13 8.09
N HIS A 66 -6.40 -2.49 8.07
CA HIS A 66 -6.55 -1.13 8.54
C HIS A 66 -6.15 -0.98 10.01
N HIS A 67 -5.35 0.05 10.31
CA HIS A 67 -5.04 0.46 11.67
C HIS A 67 -5.75 1.75 12.00
N PRO A 68 -6.50 1.83 13.13
CA PRO A 68 -7.34 2.99 13.43
C PRO A 68 -6.55 4.29 13.67
N ALA A 69 -5.28 4.19 14.05
CA ALA A 69 -4.44 5.36 14.28
C ALA A 69 -3.71 5.85 13.02
N ALA A 70 -3.72 5.09 11.93
CA ALA A 70 -2.99 5.45 10.70
C ALA A 70 -3.55 6.73 10.07
N GLY A 71 -2.65 7.57 9.56
CA GLY A 71 -3.04 8.78 8.83
C GLY A 71 -3.48 8.50 7.40
N LEU A 72 -2.96 7.43 6.78
CA LEU A 72 -3.30 7.01 5.43
C LEU A 72 -3.17 5.49 5.33
N TRP A 73 -4.09 4.84 4.65
CA TRP A 73 -4.13 3.39 4.47
C TRP A 73 -4.35 3.04 3.02
N PHE A 74 -3.45 2.21 2.47
CA PHE A 74 -3.57 1.62 1.15
C PHE A 74 -3.69 0.11 1.25
N ASP A 75 -4.63 -0.48 0.55
CA ASP A 75 -4.78 -1.93 0.50
C ASP A 75 -5.58 -2.38 -0.74
N HIS A 76 -5.58 -3.69 -1.00
CA HIS A 76 -6.32 -4.32 -2.08
C HIS A 76 -7.02 -5.62 -1.66
N HIS A 77 -6.93 -6.01 -0.40
CA HIS A 77 -7.56 -7.23 0.13
C HIS A 77 -9.00 -6.98 0.53
N ILE A 78 -9.94 -7.59 -0.17
CA ILE A 78 -11.38 -7.38 0.09
C ILE A 78 -11.77 -7.76 1.53
N GLY A 79 -11.12 -8.78 2.11
CA GLY A 79 -11.34 -9.17 3.50
C GLY A 79 -10.95 -8.07 4.50
N ASN A 80 -9.92 -7.30 4.20
CA ASN A 80 -9.51 -6.18 5.04
C ASN A 80 -10.48 -5.00 4.95
N LEU A 81 -11.05 -4.76 3.77
CA LEU A 81 -12.10 -3.75 3.60
C LEU A 81 -13.35 -4.14 4.38
N GLU A 82 -13.75 -5.40 4.32
CA GLU A 82 -14.91 -5.91 5.05
C GLU A 82 -14.70 -5.79 6.56
N ASP A 83 -13.53 -6.14 7.06
CA ASP A 83 -13.17 -5.97 8.47
C ASP A 83 -13.23 -4.49 8.90
N TYR A 84 -12.68 -3.60 8.08
CA TYR A 84 -12.77 -2.15 8.29
C TYR A 84 -14.22 -1.69 8.41
N ARG A 85 -15.08 -2.14 7.50
CA ARG A 85 -16.51 -1.82 7.50
C ARG A 85 -17.21 -2.33 8.76
N LEU A 86 -16.95 -3.59 9.15
CA LEU A 86 -17.55 -4.21 10.34
C LEU A 86 -17.14 -3.52 11.64
N LYS A 87 -15.96 -2.90 11.67
CA LYS A 87 -15.47 -2.10 12.80
C LYS A 87 -15.96 -0.65 12.79
N GLY A 88 -16.90 -0.30 11.90
CA GLY A 88 -17.52 1.01 11.83
C GLY A 88 -16.89 1.97 10.84
N GLY A 89 -15.94 1.51 10.02
CA GLY A 89 -15.34 2.31 8.96
C GLY A 89 -16.30 2.53 7.79
N ASP A 90 -16.18 3.67 7.13
CA ASP A 90 -16.96 3.99 5.94
C ASP A 90 -16.14 3.65 4.69
N PRO A 91 -16.54 2.62 3.88
CA PRO A 91 -15.83 2.26 2.66
C PRO A 91 -15.68 3.43 1.67
N GLU A 92 -16.62 4.36 1.64
CA GLU A 92 -16.53 5.54 0.78
C GLU A 92 -15.37 6.47 1.17
N ALA A 93 -15.00 6.51 2.45
CA ALA A 93 -13.87 7.31 2.92
C ALA A 93 -12.52 6.80 2.41
N VAL A 94 -12.43 5.53 2.00
CA VAL A 94 -11.19 4.90 1.52
C VAL A 94 -11.25 4.50 0.04
N ARG A 95 -12.25 4.98 -0.70
CA ARG A 95 -12.45 4.60 -2.11
C ARG A 95 -11.25 4.89 -3.02
N ASP A 96 -10.45 5.90 -2.71
CA ASP A 96 -9.29 6.28 -3.52
C ASP A 96 -8.02 5.52 -3.13
N THR A 97 -7.98 4.97 -1.92
CA THR A 97 -6.81 4.29 -1.35
C THR A 97 -6.99 2.78 -1.20
N PHE A 98 -8.21 2.30 -1.37
CA PHE A 98 -8.51 0.88 -1.48
C PHE A 98 -9.00 0.56 -2.90
N GLY A 99 -8.51 -0.53 -3.48
CA GLY A 99 -8.97 -1.01 -4.79
C GLY A 99 -8.76 -2.51 -4.93
N GLU A 100 -9.67 -3.18 -5.60
CA GLU A 100 -9.55 -4.61 -5.94
C GLU A 100 -8.60 -4.80 -7.12
N GLU A 101 -7.38 -4.31 -6.97
CA GLU A 101 -6.31 -4.44 -7.95
C GLU A 101 -5.49 -5.71 -7.69
N LYS A 102 -4.65 -6.09 -8.64
CA LYS A 102 -3.76 -7.27 -8.51
C LYS A 102 -2.73 -7.11 -7.40
N SER A 103 -2.38 -5.86 -7.03
CA SER A 103 -1.44 -5.56 -5.96
C SER A 103 -1.80 -4.25 -5.27
N CYS A 104 -1.35 -4.08 -4.03
CA CYS A 104 -1.42 -2.81 -3.32
C CYS A 104 -0.53 -1.76 -4.03
N ALA A 105 0.62 -2.17 -4.55
CA ALA A 105 1.49 -1.30 -5.34
C ALA A 105 0.73 -0.66 -6.52
N ARG A 106 -0.15 -1.39 -7.19
CA ARG A 106 -0.99 -0.86 -8.27
C ARG A 106 -1.94 0.22 -7.77
N VAL A 107 -2.58 0.02 -6.63
CA VAL A 107 -3.47 1.01 -6.00
C VAL A 107 -2.71 2.30 -5.71
N ILE A 108 -1.52 2.20 -5.11
CA ILE A 108 -0.69 3.34 -4.73
C ILE A 108 -0.16 4.07 -5.96
N TYR A 109 0.33 3.32 -6.95
CA TYR A 109 0.85 3.88 -8.19
C TYR A 109 -0.21 4.73 -8.90
N ARG A 110 -1.40 4.18 -9.08
CA ARG A 110 -2.53 4.90 -9.66
C ARG A 110 -2.90 6.13 -8.84
N TYR A 111 -2.98 6.00 -7.51
CA TYR A 111 -3.32 7.09 -6.60
C TYR A 111 -2.40 8.30 -6.78
N TYR A 112 -1.10 8.07 -6.79
CA TYR A 112 -0.14 9.17 -6.92
C TYR A 112 -0.01 9.70 -8.35
N LEU A 113 -0.13 8.86 -9.36
CA LEU A 113 -0.16 9.33 -10.77
C LEU A 113 -1.33 10.28 -11.01
N GLU A 114 -2.51 9.96 -10.52
CA GLU A 114 -3.70 10.81 -10.63
C GLU A 114 -3.51 12.16 -9.92
N ARG A 115 -2.61 12.24 -8.96
CA ARG A 115 -2.27 13.45 -8.21
C ARG A 115 -1.03 14.17 -8.74
N GLY A 116 -0.55 13.77 -9.90
CA GLY A 116 0.53 14.46 -10.59
C GLY A 116 1.93 14.13 -10.12
N VAL A 117 2.11 13.07 -9.32
CA VAL A 117 3.43 12.60 -8.90
C VAL A 117 4.13 11.93 -10.08
N ALA A 118 5.37 12.32 -10.37
CA ALA A 118 6.22 11.68 -11.36
C ALA A 118 7.15 10.69 -10.67
N PHE A 119 7.04 9.41 -11.06
CA PHE A 119 7.95 8.36 -10.61
C PHE A 119 9.06 8.11 -11.63
N PRO A 120 10.21 7.55 -11.20
CA PRO A 120 11.20 7.05 -12.14
C PRO A 120 10.58 6.09 -13.16
N GLU A 121 11.08 6.10 -14.39
CA GLU A 121 10.50 5.35 -15.50
C GLU A 121 10.38 3.84 -15.22
N PHE A 122 11.35 3.27 -14.51
CA PHE A 122 11.34 1.84 -14.17
C PHE A 122 10.21 1.43 -13.21
N MET A 123 9.58 2.37 -12.51
CA MET A 123 8.54 2.04 -11.52
C MET A 123 7.31 1.40 -12.15
N GLY A 124 6.96 1.77 -13.38
CA GLY A 124 5.86 1.11 -14.10
C GLY A 124 6.09 -0.39 -14.25
N THR A 125 7.29 -0.79 -14.69
CA THR A 125 7.67 -2.20 -14.81
C THR A 125 7.73 -2.90 -13.45
N THR A 126 8.21 -2.20 -12.43
CA THR A 126 8.26 -2.75 -11.06
C THR A 126 6.86 -3.02 -10.50
N VAL A 127 5.90 -2.14 -10.76
CA VAL A 127 4.50 -2.34 -10.36
C VAL A 127 3.87 -3.51 -11.12
N GLU A 128 4.15 -3.66 -12.42
CA GLU A 128 3.71 -4.82 -13.20
C GLU A 128 4.25 -6.13 -12.62
N GLU A 129 5.50 -6.14 -12.18
CA GLU A 129 6.08 -7.29 -11.49
C GLU A 129 5.36 -7.59 -10.16
N ALA A 130 5.03 -6.56 -9.39
CA ALA A 130 4.25 -6.72 -8.16
C ALA A 130 2.86 -7.31 -8.45
N ASP A 131 2.20 -6.84 -9.51
CA ASP A 131 0.92 -7.40 -9.95
C ASP A 131 1.02 -8.90 -10.23
N THR A 132 2.05 -9.32 -10.96
CA THR A 132 2.26 -10.71 -11.35
C THR A 132 2.55 -11.59 -10.14
N VAL A 133 3.47 -11.16 -9.28
CA VAL A 133 3.88 -11.93 -8.08
C VAL A 133 2.72 -12.08 -7.11
N ASP A 134 2.03 -10.99 -6.80
CA ASP A 134 0.98 -10.98 -5.78
C ASP A 134 -0.27 -11.73 -6.21
N SER A 135 -0.67 -11.61 -7.48
CA SER A 135 -1.82 -12.32 -8.03
C SER A 135 -1.47 -13.74 -8.52
N PHE A 136 -0.20 -14.11 -8.54
CA PHE A 136 0.31 -15.36 -9.11
C PHE A 136 -0.11 -15.54 -10.59
N ASP A 137 -0.16 -14.45 -11.34
CA ASP A 137 -0.62 -14.39 -12.72
C ASP A 137 0.51 -14.64 -13.71
N TYR A 138 1.02 -15.88 -13.73
CA TYR A 138 2.07 -16.33 -14.65
C TYR A 138 1.43 -17.00 -15.86
N GLU A 139 2.01 -16.79 -17.06
CA GLU A 139 1.51 -17.36 -18.31
C GLU A 139 1.63 -18.89 -18.32
N ASP A 140 2.74 -19.42 -17.80
CA ASP A 140 3.01 -20.85 -17.74
C ASP A 140 4.11 -21.15 -16.70
N LEU A 141 4.51 -22.43 -16.64
CA LEU A 141 5.55 -22.89 -15.71
C LEU A 141 6.91 -22.25 -15.99
N GLU A 142 7.26 -22.06 -17.27
CA GLU A 142 8.52 -21.44 -17.66
C GLU A 142 8.58 -19.98 -17.22
N ASP A 143 7.49 -19.22 -17.40
CA ASP A 143 7.36 -17.86 -16.92
C ASP A 143 7.47 -17.81 -15.39
N TRP A 144 6.80 -18.72 -14.69
CA TRP A 144 6.90 -18.81 -13.24
C TRP A 144 8.32 -19.14 -12.76
N GLN A 145 9.05 -19.98 -13.48
CA GLN A 145 10.43 -20.37 -13.14
C GLN A 145 11.47 -19.30 -13.46
N ARG A 146 11.11 -18.31 -14.29
CA ARG A 146 12.02 -17.22 -14.64
C ARG A 146 12.36 -16.41 -13.39
N GLU A 147 13.65 -16.11 -13.23
CA GLU A 147 14.09 -15.24 -12.13
C GLU A 147 13.74 -13.80 -12.42
N THR A 148 13.02 -13.18 -11.50
CA THR A 148 12.63 -11.78 -11.55
C THR A 148 12.85 -11.15 -10.17
N PRO A 149 12.95 -9.81 -10.07
CA PRO A 149 13.14 -9.15 -8.78
C PRO A 149 12.13 -9.54 -7.72
N GLY A 150 10.88 -9.79 -8.11
CA GLY A 150 9.81 -10.16 -7.18
C GLY A 150 9.92 -11.57 -6.60
N LYS A 151 10.80 -12.42 -7.14
CA LYS A 151 11.02 -13.81 -6.68
C LYS A 151 12.31 -13.97 -5.88
N LEU A 152 13.16 -12.96 -5.89
CA LEU A 152 14.41 -12.96 -5.15
C LEU A 152 14.22 -12.45 -3.74
#